data_98259e32472fd389196845281af4fd58
#
_entry.id   98259e32472fd389196845281af4fd58
#
_cell.length_a   1.000
_cell.length_b   1.000
_cell.length_c   1.000
_cell.angle_alpha   90.00
_cell.angle_beta   90.00
_cell.angle_gamma   90.00
#
_symmetry.space_group_name_H-M   'P 1'
#
loop_
_entity.id
_entity.type
_entity.pdbx_description
1 polymer ?
#
loop_
_entity_poly.entity_id
_entity_poly.type
_entity_poly.pdbx_seq_one_letter_code
_entity_poly.pdbx_strand_id
1 'polypeptide(L)'
;MYKRQAVAFSSFKGALGMEVYPALLGVGYIVGPKTASYMFTGSLVGWMVIIPLICLFGANISLYPAAAGTTIADLYAAGGADAIWSNYVKYIGAGAIATGGIISLIKSLPLIASTFRDAMKSMKGGSASGTSRTEKDLPMPFILGGILLIILIIWLAPAIPVSPLGALLI
;
A
#
# COMPACT_ATOMS: atom_id res chain seq x y z
N MET A 1 5.06 -4.43 26.16
CA MET A 1 3.62 -4.30 25.88
C MET A 1 3.29 -2.81 25.80
N TYR A 2 3.25 -2.22 24.64
CA TYR A 2 2.97 -0.79 24.46
C TYR A 2 1.48 -0.54 24.72
N LYS A 3 1.18 0.34 25.67
CA LYS A 3 -0.21 0.69 25.98
C LYS A 3 -0.73 1.65 24.90
N ARG A 4 -1.78 1.24 24.22
CA ARG A 4 -2.57 2.10 23.35
C ARG A 4 -3.21 3.18 24.23
N GLN A 5 -2.87 4.44 23.98
CA GLN A 5 -3.52 5.56 24.64
C GLN A 5 -4.58 6.09 23.66
N ALA A 6 -5.84 5.85 23.95
CA ALA A 6 -6.95 6.38 23.19
C ALA A 6 -7.91 7.12 24.12
N VAL A 7 -8.30 8.33 23.74
CA VAL A 7 -9.32 9.12 24.39
C VAL A 7 -10.55 9.11 23.49
N ALA A 8 -11.63 8.52 23.98
CA ALA A 8 -12.92 8.50 23.29
C ALA A 8 -13.78 9.66 23.76
N PHE A 9 -14.35 10.39 22.80
CA PHE A 9 -15.27 11.50 23.08
C PHE A 9 -16.72 11.00 23.00
N SER A 10 -17.36 10.80 24.15
CA SER A 10 -18.73 10.28 24.23
C SER A 10 -19.76 11.19 23.55
N SER A 11 -19.63 12.51 23.66
CA SER A 11 -20.54 13.47 23.05
C SER A 11 -20.44 13.53 21.52
N PHE A 12 -19.24 13.30 20.98
CA PHE A 12 -18.95 13.45 19.56
C PHE A 12 -18.79 12.10 18.83
N LYS A 13 -18.80 10.98 19.59
CA LYS A 13 -18.56 9.61 19.07
C LYS A 13 -17.27 9.42 18.26
N GLY A 14 -16.32 10.34 18.40
CA GLY A 14 -14.99 10.26 17.83
C GLY A 14 -13.98 9.70 18.83
N ALA A 15 -12.84 9.26 18.35
CA ALA A 15 -11.73 8.83 19.21
C ALA A 15 -10.40 9.40 18.69
N LEU A 16 -9.52 9.73 19.62
CA LEU A 16 -8.16 10.16 19.32
C LEU A 16 -7.19 9.28 20.10
N GLY A 17 -6.34 8.57 19.37
CA GLY A 17 -5.37 7.67 19.99
C GLY A 17 -4.01 7.76 19.31
N MET A 18 -2.97 7.46 20.05
CA MET A 18 -1.60 7.42 19.56
C MET A 18 -0.92 6.14 20.04
N GLU A 19 -0.31 5.45 19.09
CA GLU A 19 0.59 4.34 19.37
C GLU A 19 1.98 4.69 18.87
N VAL A 20 2.98 4.56 19.72
CA VAL A 20 4.36 4.89 19.36
C VAL A 20 5.14 3.59 19.15
N TYR A 21 5.47 3.32 17.89
CA TYR A 21 6.37 2.23 17.52
C TYR A 21 7.67 2.80 16.96
N PRO A 22 8.84 2.42 17.51
CA PRO A 22 10.13 2.92 17.01
C PRO A 22 10.35 2.68 15.52
N ALA A 23 9.87 1.54 15.00
CA ALA A 23 9.94 1.23 13.57
C ALA A 23 9.14 2.22 12.71
N LEU A 24 7.93 2.63 13.15
CA LEU A 24 7.11 3.60 12.43
C LEU A 24 7.71 5.01 12.47
N LEU A 25 8.42 5.36 13.54
CA LEU A 25 9.18 6.61 13.62
C LEU A 25 10.27 6.67 12.55
N GLY A 26 11.01 5.56 12.36
CA GLY A 26 12.02 5.44 11.29
C GLY A 26 11.41 5.57 9.90
N VAL A 27 10.27 4.90 9.65
CA VAL A 27 9.54 5.02 8.38
C VAL A 27 9.06 6.45 8.15
N GLY A 28 8.52 7.12 9.19
CA GLY A 28 8.07 8.51 9.09
C GLY A 28 9.20 9.48 8.73
N TYR A 29 10.41 9.23 9.22
CA TYR A 29 11.59 10.00 8.86
C TYR A 29 11.98 9.82 7.37
N ILE A 30 11.96 8.57 6.87
CA ILE A 30 12.30 8.26 5.47
C ILE A 30 11.28 8.85 4.50
N VAL A 31 10.00 8.74 4.82
CA VAL A 31 8.88 9.20 3.97
C VAL A 31 8.80 10.72 3.88
N GLY A 32 9.29 11.41 4.90
CA GLY A 32 9.37 12.86 4.97
C GLY A 32 8.06 13.55 5.41
N PRO A 33 8.15 14.84 5.79
CA PRO A 33 7.05 15.56 6.44
C PRO A 33 5.84 15.77 5.54
N LYS A 34 6.03 15.92 4.23
CA LYS A 34 4.95 16.15 3.28
C LYS A 34 3.99 14.95 3.21
N THR A 35 4.53 13.74 3.07
CA THR A 35 3.71 12.52 3.00
C THR A 35 3.15 12.16 4.37
N ALA A 36 3.92 12.36 5.44
CA ALA A 36 3.46 12.17 6.81
C ALA A 36 2.27 13.08 7.16
N SER A 37 2.26 14.32 6.68
CA SER A 37 1.12 15.24 6.90
C SER A 37 -0.15 14.79 6.17
N TYR A 38 -0.05 14.22 4.97
CA TYR A 38 -1.21 13.63 4.28
C TYR A 38 -1.79 12.43 5.04
N MET A 39 -0.91 11.55 5.55
CA MET A 39 -1.35 10.40 6.37
C MET A 39 -2.02 10.86 7.66
N PHE A 40 -1.45 11.85 8.35
CA PHE A 40 -2.01 12.42 9.56
C PHE A 40 -3.38 13.08 9.32
N THR A 41 -3.51 13.88 8.26
CA THR A 41 -4.77 14.51 7.88
C THR A 41 -5.84 13.46 7.54
N GLY A 42 -5.46 12.41 6.79
CA GLY A 42 -6.37 11.31 6.49
C GLY A 42 -6.85 10.59 7.75
N SER A 43 -5.97 10.39 8.71
CA SER A 43 -6.32 9.79 10.01
C SER A 43 -7.29 10.68 10.79
N LEU A 44 -7.03 12.00 10.89
CA LEU A 44 -7.94 12.94 11.54
C LEU A 44 -9.34 12.92 10.90
N VAL A 45 -9.41 12.98 9.57
CA VAL A 45 -10.69 12.94 8.85
C VAL A 45 -11.41 11.62 9.13
N GLY A 46 -10.70 10.48 9.11
CA GLY A 46 -11.27 9.17 9.41
C GLY A 46 -11.90 9.11 10.80
N TRP A 47 -11.17 9.49 11.82
CA TRP A 47 -11.57 9.31 13.22
C TRP A 47 -12.46 10.42 13.75
N MET A 48 -12.31 11.67 13.29
CA MET A 48 -13.06 12.80 13.80
C MET A 48 -14.22 13.25 12.90
N VAL A 49 -14.24 12.85 11.65
CA VAL A 49 -15.32 13.22 10.71
C VAL A 49 -16.12 12.00 10.29
N ILE A 50 -15.46 11.01 9.68
CA ILE A 50 -16.17 9.87 9.06
C ILE A 50 -16.86 9.01 10.12
N ILE A 51 -16.21 8.64 11.22
CA ILE A 51 -16.81 7.81 12.26
C ILE A 51 -18.02 8.49 12.91
N PRO A 52 -17.94 9.75 13.39
CA PRO A 52 -19.10 10.45 13.90
C PRO A 52 -20.25 10.60 12.90
N LEU A 53 -19.91 10.82 11.62
CA LEU A 53 -20.88 10.97 10.55
C LEU A 53 -21.66 9.67 10.31
N ILE A 54 -20.96 8.53 10.27
CA ILE A 54 -21.57 7.19 10.18
C ILE A 54 -22.48 6.93 11.39
N CYS A 55 -22.04 7.29 12.60
CA CYS A 55 -22.83 7.08 13.80
C CYS A 55 -24.05 7.98 13.88
N LEU A 56 -23.99 9.21 13.37
CA LEU A 56 -25.10 10.17 13.40
C LEU A 56 -26.17 9.82 12.35
N PHE A 57 -25.76 9.57 11.11
CA PHE A 57 -26.69 9.35 10.01
C PHE A 57 -27.12 7.89 9.87
N GLY A 58 -26.32 6.94 10.36
CA GLY A 58 -26.55 5.51 10.20
C GLY A 58 -27.01 4.77 11.46
N ALA A 59 -27.31 5.45 12.58
CA ALA A 59 -27.52 4.85 13.88
C ALA A 59 -28.48 3.63 13.87
N ASN A 60 -29.58 3.71 13.14
CA ASN A 60 -30.62 2.70 13.08
C ASN A 60 -30.55 1.81 11.83
N ILE A 61 -29.48 1.88 11.06
CA ILE A 61 -29.31 1.13 9.82
C ILE A 61 -28.35 -0.03 10.06
N SER A 62 -28.71 -1.22 9.56
CA SER A 62 -27.82 -2.36 9.48
C SER A 62 -27.23 -2.43 8.07
N LEU A 63 -25.93 -2.14 7.92
CA LEU A 63 -25.23 -2.17 6.64
C LEU A 63 -24.18 -3.29 6.62
N TYR A 64 -24.11 -4.00 5.50
CA TYR A 64 -22.96 -4.88 5.24
C TYR A 64 -21.65 -4.08 5.31
N PRO A 65 -20.55 -4.59 5.93
CA PRO A 65 -20.30 -5.99 6.32
C PRO A 65 -20.61 -6.35 7.78
N ALA A 66 -21.27 -5.49 8.55
CA ALA A 66 -21.70 -5.90 9.89
C ALA A 66 -22.67 -7.08 9.86
N ALA A 67 -22.75 -7.83 10.96
CA ALA A 67 -23.63 -8.98 11.05
C ALA A 67 -25.10 -8.58 10.79
N ALA A 68 -25.84 -9.42 10.08
CA ALA A 68 -27.23 -9.16 9.75
C ALA A 68 -28.07 -8.90 11.01
N GLY A 69 -28.77 -7.77 11.04
CA GLY A 69 -29.57 -7.35 12.17
C GLY A 69 -28.86 -6.50 13.23
N THR A 70 -27.55 -6.34 13.15
CA THR A 70 -26.79 -5.46 14.04
C THR A 70 -26.82 -4.03 13.51
N THR A 71 -27.35 -3.09 14.30
CA THR A 71 -27.37 -1.67 13.91
C THR A 71 -26.00 -1.03 14.17
N ILE A 72 -25.74 0.09 13.51
CA ILE A 72 -24.50 0.88 13.75
C ILE A 72 -24.43 1.35 15.19
N ALA A 73 -25.57 1.65 15.82
CA ALA A 73 -25.64 2.02 17.24
C ALA A 73 -25.21 0.86 18.15
N ASP A 74 -25.66 -0.36 17.88
CA ASP A 74 -25.27 -1.56 18.62
C ASP A 74 -23.78 -1.87 18.43
N LEU A 75 -23.27 -1.71 17.22
CA LEU A 75 -21.87 -1.91 16.90
C LEU A 75 -20.99 -0.92 17.67
N TYR A 76 -21.43 0.34 17.76
CA TYR A 76 -20.72 1.37 18.53
C TYR A 76 -20.80 1.09 20.04
N ALA A 77 -21.93 0.63 20.56
CA ALA A 77 -22.10 0.27 21.95
C ALA A 77 -21.21 -0.94 22.36
N ALA A 78 -21.03 -1.90 21.45
CA ALA A 78 -20.23 -3.10 21.70
C ALA A 78 -18.72 -2.85 21.64
N GLY A 79 -18.23 -2.01 20.73
CA GLY A 79 -16.78 -1.83 20.50
C GLY A 79 -16.33 -0.40 20.23
N GLY A 80 -17.20 0.59 20.43
CA GLY A 80 -16.87 2.01 20.25
C GLY A 80 -16.49 2.38 18.82
N ALA A 81 -15.68 3.41 18.70
CA ALA A 81 -15.19 3.89 17.40
C ALA A 81 -14.33 2.85 16.65
N ASP A 82 -13.62 1.96 17.36
CA ASP A 82 -12.81 0.90 16.76
C ASP A 82 -13.67 -0.11 16.00
N ALA A 83 -14.87 -0.43 16.50
CA ALA A 83 -15.80 -1.33 15.82
C ALA A 83 -16.32 -0.72 14.50
N ILE A 84 -16.61 0.57 14.48
CA ILE A 84 -17.01 1.29 13.27
C ILE A 84 -15.85 1.36 12.28
N TRP A 85 -14.65 1.63 12.76
CA TRP A 85 -13.46 1.66 11.93
C TRP A 85 -13.22 0.31 11.25
N SER A 86 -13.27 -0.78 12.00
CA SER A 86 -12.98 -2.13 11.48
C SER A 86 -14.03 -2.64 10.49
N ASN A 87 -15.29 -2.22 10.63
CA ASN A 87 -16.38 -2.67 9.76
C ASN A 87 -16.62 -1.76 8.54
N TYR A 88 -16.30 -0.46 8.62
CA TYR A 88 -16.65 0.47 7.56
C TYR A 88 -15.44 1.30 7.05
N VAL A 89 -14.78 2.03 7.93
CA VAL A 89 -13.73 3.00 7.53
C VAL A 89 -12.54 2.30 6.87
N LYS A 90 -12.16 1.13 7.36
CA LYS A 90 -11.10 0.31 6.77
C LYS A 90 -11.36 -0.04 5.30
N TYR A 91 -12.60 -0.34 4.94
CA TYR A 91 -12.96 -0.67 3.56
C TYR A 91 -13.01 0.58 2.66
N ILE A 92 -13.43 1.74 3.20
CA ILE A 92 -13.34 3.02 2.49
C ILE A 92 -11.87 3.34 2.20
N GLY A 93 -10.99 3.17 3.18
CA GLY A 93 -9.55 3.34 3.02
C GLY A 93 -8.95 2.37 2.00
N ALA A 94 -9.32 1.09 2.05
CA ALA A 94 -8.87 0.09 1.09
C ALA A 94 -9.29 0.43 -0.34
N GLY A 95 -10.52 0.89 -0.55
CA GLY A 95 -11.02 1.37 -1.84
C GLY A 95 -10.25 2.58 -2.35
N ALA A 96 -9.94 3.53 -1.48
CA ALA A 96 -9.14 4.70 -1.82
C ALA A 96 -7.71 4.32 -2.26
N ILE A 97 -7.08 3.39 -1.55
CA ILE A 97 -5.74 2.87 -1.90
C ILE A 97 -5.78 2.14 -3.25
N ALA A 98 -6.77 1.28 -3.47
CA ALA A 98 -6.93 0.55 -4.72
C ALA A 98 -7.11 1.52 -5.91
N THR A 99 -7.98 2.51 -5.77
CA THR A 99 -8.22 3.53 -6.81
C THR A 99 -6.95 4.36 -7.06
N GLY A 100 -6.28 4.81 -6.01
CA GLY A 100 -5.02 5.54 -6.11
C GLY A 100 -3.93 4.72 -6.79
N GLY A 101 -3.83 3.42 -6.48
CA GLY A 101 -2.91 2.49 -7.13
C GLY A 101 -3.19 2.34 -8.63
N ILE A 102 -4.45 2.16 -9.02
CA ILE A 102 -4.86 2.07 -10.43
C ILE A 102 -4.52 3.36 -11.17
N ILE A 103 -4.85 4.52 -10.61
CA ILE A 103 -4.54 5.82 -11.23
C ILE A 103 -3.03 6.00 -11.38
N SER A 104 -2.25 5.63 -10.36
CA SER A 104 -0.79 5.68 -10.40
C SER A 104 -0.21 4.78 -11.47
N LEU A 105 -0.75 3.55 -11.60
CA LEU A 105 -0.36 2.61 -12.64
C LEU A 105 -0.62 3.18 -14.04
N ILE A 106 -1.83 3.72 -14.27
CA ILE A 106 -2.19 4.33 -15.56
C ILE A 106 -1.25 5.50 -15.91
N LYS A 107 -0.90 6.33 -14.92
CA LYS A 107 0.05 7.43 -15.12
C LYS A 107 1.47 6.96 -15.41
N SER A 108 1.86 5.81 -14.90
CA SER A 108 3.19 5.22 -15.13
C SER A 108 3.30 4.42 -16.43
N LEU A 109 2.17 4.02 -17.02
CA LEU A 109 2.14 3.25 -18.28
C LEU A 109 2.96 3.91 -19.42
N PRO A 110 2.87 5.22 -19.70
CA PRO A 110 3.67 5.85 -20.74
C PRO A 110 5.17 5.74 -20.48
N LEU A 111 5.59 5.88 -19.20
CA LEU A 111 6.99 5.73 -18.81
C LEU A 111 7.46 4.29 -18.99
N ILE A 112 6.65 3.30 -18.58
CA ILE A 112 6.96 1.89 -18.77
C ILE A 112 7.09 1.56 -20.26
N ALA A 113 6.16 2.05 -21.09
CA ALA A 113 6.17 1.84 -22.54
C ALA A 113 7.40 2.48 -23.21
N SER A 114 7.80 3.70 -22.80
CA SER A 114 9.00 4.35 -23.31
C SER A 114 10.28 3.60 -22.93
N THR A 115 10.39 3.20 -21.65
CA THR A 115 11.53 2.43 -21.15
C THR A 115 11.66 1.08 -21.88
N PHE A 116 10.53 0.39 -22.09
CA PHE A 116 10.50 -0.86 -22.84
C PHE A 116 10.92 -0.66 -24.31
N ARG A 117 10.41 0.40 -24.94
CA ARG A 117 10.80 0.75 -26.31
C ARG A 117 12.27 1.09 -26.44
N ASP A 118 12.84 1.81 -25.46
CA ASP A 118 14.25 2.17 -25.46
C ASP A 118 15.13 0.94 -25.21
N ALA A 119 14.72 0.04 -24.31
CA ALA A 119 15.38 -1.25 -24.11
C ALA A 119 15.37 -2.09 -25.39
N MET A 120 14.23 -2.15 -26.11
CA MET A 120 14.15 -2.87 -27.39
C MET A 120 15.00 -2.22 -28.51
N LYS A 121 15.11 -0.89 -28.51
CA LYS A 121 16.01 -0.18 -29.43
C LYS A 121 17.49 -0.51 -29.13
N SER A 122 17.86 -0.57 -27.86
CA SER A 122 19.21 -0.96 -27.44
C SER A 122 19.55 -2.41 -27.81
N MET A 123 18.55 -3.28 -27.87
CA MET A 123 18.73 -4.67 -28.36
C MET A 123 18.99 -4.75 -29.87
N LYS A 124 18.36 -3.85 -30.68
CA LYS A 124 18.47 -3.86 -32.16
C LYS A 124 19.66 -3.05 -32.71
N GLY A 125 20.11 -2.02 -31.99
CA GLY A 125 21.22 -1.18 -32.38
C GLY A 125 22.32 -1.30 -31.34
N GLY A 126 23.34 -2.07 -31.61
CA GLY A 126 24.47 -2.21 -30.71
C GLY A 126 25.06 -0.87 -30.31
N SER A 127 25.37 -0.72 -29.05
CA SER A 127 26.07 0.37 -28.36
C SER A 127 25.28 1.68 -28.20
N ALA A 128 24.77 1.88 -27.00
CA ALA A 128 24.48 3.21 -26.52
C ALA A 128 25.74 4.05 -26.60
N SER A 129 25.66 5.14 -27.36
CA SER A 129 26.72 6.14 -27.48
C SER A 129 26.76 7.01 -26.22
N GLY A 130 27.20 6.44 -25.12
CA GLY A 130 27.61 7.22 -23.95
C GLY A 130 29.06 7.58 -24.11
N THR A 131 29.38 8.86 -24.18
CA THR A 131 30.73 9.40 -24.27
C THR A 131 31.51 9.28 -22.96
N SER A 132 30.86 8.93 -21.86
CA SER A 132 31.46 8.81 -20.54
C SER A 132 31.59 7.34 -20.12
N ARG A 133 32.74 7.00 -19.52
CA ARG A 133 33.02 5.63 -19.05
C ARG A 133 32.10 5.15 -17.95
N THR A 134 31.45 6.06 -17.25
CA THR A 134 30.47 5.83 -16.19
C THR A 134 29.05 5.64 -16.70
N GLU A 135 28.77 5.97 -17.98
CA GLU A 135 27.45 5.84 -18.61
C GLU A 135 27.33 4.60 -19.51
N LYS A 136 28.38 3.75 -19.53
CA LYS A 136 28.32 2.50 -20.27
C LYS A 136 27.54 1.46 -19.47
N ASP A 137 26.31 1.27 -19.85
CA ASP A 137 25.49 0.14 -19.38
C ASP A 137 26.09 -1.19 -19.81
N LEU A 138 25.87 -2.21 -18.99
CA LEU A 138 26.27 -3.58 -19.31
C LEU A 138 25.59 -4.03 -20.62
N PRO A 139 26.30 -4.71 -21.50
CA PRO A 139 25.72 -5.20 -22.76
C PRO A 139 24.54 -6.14 -22.47
N MET A 140 23.43 -5.91 -23.16
CA MET A 140 22.18 -6.66 -22.99
C MET A 140 22.33 -8.19 -22.96
N PRO A 141 23.20 -8.83 -23.80
CA PRO A 141 23.44 -10.25 -23.70
C PRO A 141 23.97 -10.71 -22.34
N PHE A 142 24.77 -9.87 -21.67
CA PHE A 142 25.31 -10.16 -20.34
C PHE A 142 24.22 -10.12 -19.27
N ILE A 143 23.30 -9.15 -19.37
CA ILE A 143 22.16 -9.03 -18.47
C ILE A 143 21.21 -10.22 -18.65
N LEU A 144 20.87 -10.58 -19.88
CA LEU A 144 20.03 -11.75 -20.17
C LEU A 144 20.68 -13.04 -19.71
N GLY A 145 21.98 -13.20 -19.91
CA GLY A 145 22.75 -14.34 -19.42
C GLY A 145 22.73 -14.43 -17.89
N GLY A 146 22.87 -13.30 -17.20
CA GLY A 146 22.78 -13.22 -15.73
C GLY A 146 21.40 -13.60 -15.20
N ILE A 147 20.34 -13.11 -15.83
CA ILE A 147 18.94 -13.46 -15.47
C ILE A 147 18.71 -14.96 -15.65
N LEU A 148 19.12 -15.52 -16.77
CA LEU A 148 18.96 -16.95 -17.08
C LEU A 148 19.74 -17.81 -16.09
N LEU A 149 20.92 -17.39 -15.70
CA LEU A 149 21.75 -18.07 -14.71
C LEU A 149 21.10 -18.04 -13.32
N ILE A 150 20.50 -16.91 -12.91
CA ILE A 150 19.78 -16.80 -11.63
C ILE A 150 18.55 -17.69 -11.62
N ILE A 151 17.77 -17.71 -12.71
CA ILE A 151 16.59 -18.61 -12.84
C ILE A 151 17.04 -20.07 -12.73
N LEU A 152 18.14 -20.42 -13.35
CA LEU A 152 18.67 -21.79 -13.33
C LEU A 152 19.18 -22.17 -11.93
N ILE A 153 19.82 -21.25 -11.20
CA ILE A 153 20.25 -21.48 -9.83
C ILE A 153 19.04 -21.68 -8.90
N ILE A 154 17.99 -20.84 -9.03
CA ILE A 154 16.76 -20.95 -8.24
C ILE A 154 16.06 -22.28 -8.53
N TRP A 155 16.03 -22.70 -9.79
CA TRP A 155 15.41 -23.98 -10.17
C TRP A 155 16.19 -25.18 -9.68
N LEU A 156 17.53 -25.11 -9.69
CA LEU A 156 18.40 -26.20 -9.21
C LEU A 156 18.53 -26.26 -7.67
N ALA A 157 18.11 -25.20 -6.96
CA ALA A 157 18.23 -25.14 -5.49
C ALA A 157 17.18 -26.06 -4.83
N PRO A 158 17.58 -27.20 -4.23
CA PRO A 158 16.64 -28.14 -3.64
C PRO A 158 15.92 -27.62 -2.39
N ALA A 159 16.39 -26.48 -1.85
CA ALA A 159 15.82 -25.85 -0.68
C ALA A 159 14.52 -25.06 -0.98
N ILE A 160 14.23 -24.77 -2.25
CA ILE A 160 13.07 -23.97 -2.65
C ILE A 160 12.24 -24.80 -3.65
N PRO A 161 11.11 -25.38 -3.24
CA PRO A 161 10.25 -26.16 -4.13
C PRO A 161 9.43 -25.23 -5.05
N VAL A 162 10.07 -24.65 -6.04
CA VAL A 162 9.41 -23.75 -7.02
C VAL A 162 9.34 -24.47 -8.37
N SER A 163 8.16 -24.44 -8.99
CA SER A 163 8.01 -24.91 -10.36
C SER A 163 8.80 -23.99 -11.33
N PRO A 164 9.25 -24.50 -12.50
CA PRO A 164 10.02 -23.67 -13.46
C PRO A 164 9.27 -22.41 -13.91
N LEU A 165 7.95 -22.45 -13.96
CA LEU A 165 7.09 -21.28 -14.19
C LEU A 165 7.13 -20.27 -13.01
N GLY A 166 7.21 -20.76 -11.78
CA GLY A 166 7.36 -19.93 -10.60
C GLY A 166 8.72 -19.22 -10.55
N ALA A 167 9.80 -19.90 -10.94
CA ALA A 167 11.15 -19.32 -11.01
C ALA A 167 11.28 -18.23 -12.09
N LEU A 168 10.43 -18.25 -13.10
CA LEU A 168 10.40 -17.23 -14.17
C LEU A 168 9.56 -16.00 -13.76
N LEU A 169 8.65 -16.14 -12.79
CA LEU A 169 7.77 -15.09 -12.29
C LEU A 169 8.38 -14.31 -11.11
N ILE A 170 9.40 -14.84 -10.45
CA ILE A 170 10.16 -14.20 -9.36
C ILE A 170 11.32 -13.37 -9.94
#